data_faa771766e6e2908eb02f4491645f4c5
#
_entry.id   faa771766e6e2908eb02f4491645f4c5
#
_cell.length_a   1.000
_cell.length_b   1.000
_cell.length_c   1.000
_cell.angle_alpha   90.00
_cell.angle_beta   90.00
_cell.angle_gamma   90.00
#
_symmetry.space_group_name_H-M   'P 1'
#
loop_
_entity.id
_entity.type
_entity.pdbx_description
1 polymer ?
#
loop_
_entity_poly.entity_id
_entity_poly.type
_entity_poly.pdbx_seq_one_letter_code
_entity_poly.pdbx_strand_id
1 'polypeptide(L)'
;MAVDIVFGAAGSLQSWHVVWLAHPPGGAAAHMLVEKLLLAASEVLPANRLVSLDVFRGMVIAGMILVTDPGTYSYVYSPLRHAEWMGATATDIIFPAFLFMAGLSISFSFASQIKRGASRTMLVQRLLRRSVVLFILGLVLNGFPDYHLRTLRIPGILQRIAICYLCSGALYLLATSPREQVENGRISRQVQLMAGVAFGLLAVYWALLKLVPVPGIGPGHLDTFGSLPAYIDRRVFGIDHLWIWGLTPGKGVTYDPEGVLSTLPAMFSTLAGIVAGEWMRSSRPARIKALGLAVAGCTLALSGLLLSPFLPLNKRIWTSTFALLSTGVSVLVFAAVYAVVDLSGFRRGLLPAKVLGTNAILAFTLSTIITSLLDRIHLQGLTMHEWIYRNFFASWLPAYPSSLAYAIVIVLLNILLLYPLYQKRLFVRV
;
A
#
# COMPACT_ATOMS: atom_id res chain seq x y z
N MET A 1 -3.05 39.96 5.44
CA MET A 1 -3.84 40.19 4.23
C MET A 1 -5.23 39.63 4.53
N ALA A 2 -6.20 40.49 4.76
CA ALA A 2 -7.53 40.16 5.28
C ALA A 2 -8.38 39.49 4.18
N VAL A 3 -9.12 38.46 4.55
CA VAL A 3 -10.10 37.79 3.69
C VAL A 3 -11.48 38.30 4.13
N ASP A 4 -12.09 39.15 3.32
CA ASP A 4 -13.48 39.54 3.49
C ASP A 4 -14.40 38.54 2.82
N ILE A 5 -15.23 37.88 3.62
CA ILE A 5 -16.29 36.97 3.13
C ILE A 5 -17.59 37.75 3.10
N VAL A 6 -18.07 38.12 1.91
CA VAL A 6 -19.37 38.74 1.71
C VAL A 6 -20.43 37.64 1.53
N PHE A 7 -21.38 37.56 2.45
CA PHE A 7 -22.59 36.74 2.32
C PHE A 7 -23.68 37.52 1.60
N GLY A 8 -24.06 37.09 0.43
CA GLY A 8 -25.24 37.54 -0.28
C GLY A 8 -26.33 36.49 -0.23
N ALA A 9 -27.47 36.78 0.42
CA ALA A 9 -28.65 35.93 0.41
C ALA A 9 -29.54 36.27 -0.78
N ALA A 10 -29.87 35.31 -1.63
CA ALA A 10 -31.18 35.09 -2.26
C ALA A 10 -31.12 34.07 -3.40
N GLY A 11 -31.88 32.97 -3.28
CA GLY A 11 -32.68 32.38 -4.36
C GLY A 11 -31.96 31.56 -5.45
N SER A 12 -32.29 30.26 -5.47
CA SER A 12 -32.11 29.28 -6.54
C SER A 12 -30.76 28.55 -6.65
N LEU A 13 -30.86 27.24 -6.46
CA LEU A 13 -29.83 26.21 -6.72
C LEU A 13 -29.41 26.20 -8.19
N GLN A 14 -28.33 26.92 -8.53
CA GLN A 14 -27.50 26.60 -9.69
C GLN A 14 -26.21 27.44 -9.67
N SER A 15 -25.07 26.77 -9.85
CA SER A 15 -23.74 27.35 -10.12
C SER A 15 -23.01 28.09 -8.98
N TRP A 16 -22.19 27.36 -8.24
CA TRP A 16 -21.12 27.97 -7.44
C TRP A 16 -19.91 28.23 -8.35
N HIS A 17 -19.73 29.49 -8.77
CA HIS A 17 -18.47 29.95 -9.37
C HIS A 17 -17.59 30.50 -8.27
N VAL A 18 -16.49 29.82 -7.95
CA VAL A 18 -15.41 30.38 -7.12
C VAL A 18 -14.57 31.28 -8.03
N VAL A 19 -14.72 32.59 -7.91
CA VAL A 19 -13.90 33.58 -8.60
C VAL A 19 -12.61 33.78 -7.81
N TRP A 20 -11.50 33.32 -8.34
CA TRP A 20 -10.16 33.66 -7.87
C TRP A 20 -9.71 34.96 -8.54
N LEU A 21 -9.71 36.08 -7.79
CA LEU A 21 -9.05 37.31 -8.19
C LEU A 21 -7.69 37.38 -7.49
N ALA A 22 -6.64 37.06 -8.20
CA ALA A 22 -5.29 37.65 -8.19
C ALA A 22 -4.31 36.71 -8.91
N HIS A 23 -3.81 37.14 -10.04
CA HIS A 23 -2.77 36.46 -10.80
C HIS A 23 -1.39 36.94 -10.34
N PRO A 24 -0.45 36.03 -9.93
CA PRO A 24 0.97 36.25 -10.12
C PRO A 24 1.38 35.66 -11.49
N PRO A 25 2.31 36.27 -12.22
CA PRO A 25 2.82 35.76 -13.50
C PRO A 25 3.63 34.48 -13.22
N GLY A 26 3.07 33.35 -13.58
CA GLY A 26 3.62 31.99 -13.38
C GLY A 26 2.55 30.91 -13.18
N GLY A 27 1.31 31.29 -12.87
CA GLY A 27 0.24 30.33 -12.49
C GLY A 27 -0.43 29.59 -13.64
N ALA A 28 -0.34 30.07 -14.87
CA ALA A 28 -1.04 29.48 -16.01
C ALA A 28 -0.54 28.06 -16.37
N ALA A 29 0.74 27.82 -16.27
CA ALA A 29 1.33 26.49 -16.56
C ALA A 29 0.98 25.48 -15.47
N ALA A 30 1.00 25.88 -14.19
CA ALA A 30 0.59 25.03 -13.07
C ALA A 30 -0.91 24.75 -13.10
N HIS A 31 -1.74 25.75 -13.43
CA HIS A 31 -3.19 25.59 -13.57
C HIS A 31 -3.53 24.67 -14.76
N MET A 32 -2.89 24.85 -15.92
CA MET A 32 -3.06 23.97 -17.07
C MET A 32 -2.55 22.54 -16.80
N LEU A 33 -1.48 22.38 -16.00
CA LEU A 33 -0.99 21.05 -15.60
C LEU A 33 -1.97 20.36 -14.66
N VAL A 34 -2.49 21.08 -13.67
CA VAL A 34 -3.53 20.59 -12.75
C VAL A 34 -4.82 20.28 -13.50
N GLU A 35 -5.25 21.14 -14.42
CA GLU A 35 -6.44 20.93 -15.24
C GLU A 35 -6.28 19.75 -16.20
N LYS A 36 -5.12 19.59 -16.85
CA LYS A 36 -4.79 18.41 -17.68
C LYS A 36 -4.70 17.13 -16.83
N LEU A 37 -4.16 17.19 -15.62
CA LEU A 37 -4.14 16.06 -14.68
C LEU A 37 -5.56 15.71 -14.21
N LEU A 38 -6.41 16.70 -13.95
CA LEU A 38 -7.81 16.50 -13.55
C LEU A 38 -8.67 15.98 -14.73
N LEU A 39 -8.46 16.46 -15.93
CA LEU A 39 -9.17 15.99 -17.15
C LEU A 39 -8.72 14.57 -17.55
N ALA A 40 -7.46 14.23 -17.39
CA ALA A 40 -6.99 12.85 -17.58
C ALA A 40 -7.53 11.86 -16.53
N ALA A 41 -8.05 12.37 -15.40
CA ALA A 41 -8.60 11.59 -14.31
C ALA A 41 -10.11 11.30 -14.42
N SER A 42 -10.85 11.95 -15.34
CA SER A 42 -12.32 11.87 -15.45
C SER A 42 -12.81 10.71 -16.32
N GLU A 43 -12.23 9.51 -16.19
CA GLU A 43 -12.85 8.33 -16.80
C GLU A 43 -14.07 7.86 -16.01
N VAL A 44 -15.21 7.74 -16.67
CA VAL A 44 -16.44 7.13 -16.14
C VAL A 44 -16.13 5.73 -15.62
N LEU A 45 -16.51 5.44 -14.37
CA LEU A 45 -16.34 4.13 -13.77
C LEU A 45 -17.06 3.07 -14.62
N PRO A 46 -16.40 1.98 -15.04
CA PRO A 46 -17.04 0.92 -15.80
C PRO A 46 -18.18 0.29 -15.00
N ALA A 47 -19.30 -0.02 -15.64
CA ALA A 47 -20.51 -0.59 -15.02
C ALA A 47 -20.26 -1.94 -14.30
N ASN A 48 -19.19 -2.66 -14.62
CA ASN A 48 -18.81 -3.96 -14.05
C ASN A 48 -17.63 -3.90 -13.05
N ARG A 49 -17.50 -2.82 -12.27
CA ARG A 49 -16.44 -2.70 -11.27
C ARG A 49 -16.77 -3.51 -10.02
N LEU A 50 -15.85 -4.37 -9.56
CA LEU A 50 -15.96 -5.08 -8.29
C LEU A 50 -15.89 -4.07 -7.14
N VAL A 51 -17.01 -3.89 -6.44
CA VAL A 51 -17.09 -2.93 -5.32
C VAL A 51 -16.27 -3.41 -4.13
N SER A 52 -16.18 -4.73 -3.92
CA SER A 52 -15.32 -5.34 -2.89
C SER A 52 -13.85 -4.94 -3.05
N LEU A 53 -13.36 -4.76 -4.26
CA LEU A 53 -11.98 -4.34 -4.49
C LEU A 53 -11.72 -2.91 -4.00
N ASP A 54 -12.65 -1.99 -4.23
CA ASP A 54 -12.53 -0.62 -3.75
C ASP A 54 -12.67 -0.55 -2.23
N VAL A 55 -13.60 -1.32 -1.67
CA VAL A 55 -13.80 -1.43 -0.22
C VAL A 55 -12.57 -2.01 0.46
N PHE A 56 -12.04 -3.14 -0.05
CA PHE A 56 -10.84 -3.75 0.49
C PHE A 56 -9.64 -2.79 0.44
N ARG A 57 -9.47 -2.09 -0.68
CA ARG A 57 -8.42 -1.06 -0.83
C ARG A 57 -8.56 0.04 0.22
N GLY A 58 -9.78 0.54 0.43
CA GLY A 58 -10.05 1.56 1.42
C GLY A 58 -9.82 1.09 2.85
N MET A 59 -10.17 -0.16 3.17
CA MET A 59 -9.89 -0.75 4.48
C MET A 59 -8.38 -0.86 4.74
N VAL A 60 -7.61 -1.29 3.75
CA VAL A 60 -6.13 -1.39 3.85
C VAL A 60 -5.52 0.00 4.06
N ILE A 61 -5.97 1.02 3.32
CA ILE A 61 -5.49 2.40 3.50
C ILE A 61 -5.92 2.97 4.86
N ALA A 62 -7.17 2.78 5.27
CA ALA A 62 -7.62 3.22 6.59
C ALA A 62 -6.80 2.58 7.72
N GLY A 63 -6.55 1.27 7.60
CA GLY A 63 -5.67 0.54 8.53
C GLY A 63 -4.24 1.11 8.53
N MET A 64 -3.68 1.42 7.34
CA MET A 64 -2.34 1.98 7.24
C MET A 64 -2.24 3.35 7.92
N ILE A 65 -3.17 4.27 7.65
CA ILE A 65 -3.22 5.58 8.30
C ILE A 65 -3.36 5.42 9.82
N LEU A 66 -4.27 4.52 10.26
CA LEU A 66 -4.53 4.29 11.69
C LEU A 66 -3.27 3.85 12.45
N VAL A 67 -2.43 3.01 11.87
CA VAL A 67 -1.26 2.45 12.56
C VAL A 67 0.01 3.26 12.37
N THR A 68 0.08 4.11 11.35
CA THR A 68 1.23 5.01 11.12
C THR A 68 1.12 6.32 11.87
N ASP A 69 -0.10 6.77 12.20
CA ASP A 69 -0.36 8.07 12.79
C ASP A 69 -1.05 7.97 14.17
N PRO A 70 -0.50 7.21 15.18
CA PRO A 70 -1.05 7.17 16.52
C PRO A 70 -0.83 8.51 17.23
N GLY A 71 -1.65 8.83 18.23
CA GLY A 71 -1.44 10.01 19.06
C GLY A 71 -0.09 10.00 19.81
N THR A 72 0.35 8.81 20.20
CA THR A 72 1.72 8.56 20.70
C THR A 72 2.07 7.09 20.55
N TYR A 73 3.31 6.78 20.18
CA TYR A 73 3.81 5.39 20.07
C TYR A 73 3.98 4.70 21.42
N SER A 74 4.02 5.44 22.53
CA SER A 74 4.13 4.87 23.87
C SER A 74 2.87 4.11 24.31
N TYR A 75 1.70 4.52 23.83
CA TYR A 75 0.40 3.96 24.22
C TYR A 75 -0.40 3.50 23.00
N VAL A 76 0.14 2.49 22.30
CA VAL A 76 -0.54 1.82 21.17
C VAL A 76 -0.95 0.42 21.61
N TYR A 77 -2.21 0.02 21.35
CA TYR A 77 -2.68 -1.33 21.62
C TYR A 77 -1.84 -2.38 20.88
N SER A 78 -1.56 -3.50 21.56
CA SER A 78 -0.67 -4.56 21.04
C SER A 78 -0.97 -5.01 19.60
N PRO A 79 -2.22 -5.22 19.16
CA PRO A 79 -2.51 -5.59 17.77
C PRO A 79 -2.17 -4.50 16.75
N LEU A 80 -2.12 -3.22 17.19
CA LEU A 80 -1.83 -2.05 16.36
C LEU A 80 -0.35 -1.64 16.38
N ARG A 81 0.49 -2.33 17.17
CA ARG A 81 1.95 -2.16 17.16
C ARG A 81 2.57 -3.15 16.19
N HIS A 82 3.67 -2.75 15.56
CA HIS A 82 4.52 -3.71 14.86
C HIS A 82 5.16 -4.69 15.85
N ALA A 83 5.34 -5.94 15.43
CA ALA A 83 6.22 -6.86 16.15
C ALA A 83 7.62 -6.24 16.26
N GLU A 84 8.25 -6.37 17.41
CA GLU A 84 9.57 -5.76 17.64
C GLU A 84 10.61 -6.28 16.68
N TRP A 85 10.75 -7.60 16.54
CA TRP A 85 11.61 -8.24 15.57
C TRP A 85 10.98 -9.54 15.06
N MET A 86 10.83 -10.56 15.89
CA MET A 86 10.19 -11.83 15.54
C MET A 86 8.70 -11.81 15.87
N GLY A 87 7.91 -12.50 15.05
CA GLY A 87 6.45 -12.53 15.16
C GLY A 87 5.76 -11.70 14.08
N ALA A 88 4.43 -11.62 14.21
CA ALA A 88 3.57 -10.80 13.36
C ALA A 88 2.34 -10.34 14.14
N THR A 89 1.94 -9.10 13.95
CA THR A 89 0.72 -8.50 14.50
C THR A 89 -0.25 -8.16 13.37
N ALA A 90 -1.45 -7.69 13.70
CA ALA A 90 -2.41 -7.24 12.69
C ALA A 90 -1.86 -6.09 11.85
N THR A 91 -1.10 -5.18 12.45
CA THR A 91 -0.41 -4.07 11.76
C THR A 91 0.55 -4.57 10.67
N ASP A 92 1.25 -5.67 10.93
CA ASP A 92 2.23 -6.22 9.99
C ASP A 92 1.59 -6.79 8.71
N ILE A 93 0.30 -7.11 8.74
CA ILE A 93 -0.45 -7.64 7.58
C ILE A 93 -0.86 -6.55 6.59
N ILE A 94 -0.91 -5.29 7.00
CA ILE A 94 -1.44 -4.18 6.19
C ILE A 94 -0.62 -3.96 4.91
N PHE A 95 0.70 -3.93 5.00
CA PHE A 95 1.55 -3.70 3.83
C PHE A 95 1.53 -4.88 2.84
N PRO A 96 1.64 -6.17 3.27
CA PRO A 96 1.38 -7.31 2.39
C PRO A 96 0.01 -7.27 1.71
N ALA A 97 -1.06 -6.86 2.42
CA ALA A 97 -2.39 -6.68 1.83
C ALA A 97 -2.40 -5.62 0.72
N PHE A 98 -1.61 -4.56 0.87
CA PHE A 98 -1.44 -3.55 -0.18
C PHE A 98 -0.75 -4.12 -1.43
N LEU A 99 0.29 -4.93 -1.25
CA LEU A 99 0.98 -5.62 -2.37
C LEU A 99 0.05 -6.63 -3.05
N PHE A 100 -0.70 -7.42 -2.29
CA PHE A 100 -1.72 -8.34 -2.81
C PHE A 100 -2.77 -7.58 -3.65
N MET A 101 -3.27 -6.46 -3.14
CA MET A 101 -4.22 -5.60 -3.86
C MET A 101 -3.62 -5.01 -5.13
N ALA A 102 -2.34 -4.64 -5.14
CA ALA A 102 -1.65 -4.18 -6.34
C ALA A 102 -1.65 -5.26 -7.43
N GLY A 103 -1.41 -6.53 -7.04
CA GLY A 103 -1.49 -7.69 -7.93
C GLY A 103 -2.90 -7.92 -8.50
N LEU A 104 -3.94 -7.87 -7.65
CA LEU A 104 -5.34 -7.90 -8.10
C LEU A 104 -5.60 -6.83 -9.16
N SER A 105 -5.12 -5.61 -8.90
CA SER A 105 -5.32 -4.47 -9.81
C SER A 105 -4.61 -4.66 -11.16
N ILE A 106 -3.44 -5.32 -11.20
CA ILE A 106 -2.73 -5.68 -12.44
C ILE A 106 -3.62 -6.59 -13.29
N SER A 107 -4.11 -7.72 -12.73
CA SER A 107 -4.94 -8.67 -13.46
C SER A 107 -6.19 -8.00 -14.06
N PHE A 108 -6.97 -7.27 -13.26
CA PHE A 108 -8.18 -6.61 -13.76
C PHE A 108 -7.90 -5.52 -14.79
N SER A 109 -6.90 -4.67 -14.54
CA SER A 109 -6.60 -3.54 -15.41
C SER A 109 -6.06 -4.00 -16.75
N PHE A 110 -5.04 -4.88 -16.77
CA PHE A 110 -4.40 -5.31 -18.01
C PHE A 110 -5.34 -6.16 -18.86
N ALA A 111 -6.06 -7.09 -18.26
CA ALA A 111 -7.04 -7.88 -18.99
C ALA A 111 -8.15 -7.03 -19.60
N SER A 112 -8.66 -6.01 -18.90
CA SER A 112 -9.64 -5.08 -19.46
C SER A 112 -9.08 -4.31 -20.65
N GLN A 113 -7.81 -3.87 -20.58
CA GLN A 113 -7.16 -3.14 -21.65
C GLN A 113 -6.86 -4.03 -22.86
N ILE A 114 -6.40 -5.26 -22.64
CA ILE A 114 -6.17 -6.25 -23.71
C ILE A 114 -7.49 -6.54 -24.45
N LYS A 115 -8.61 -6.73 -23.72
CA LYS A 115 -9.94 -6.89 -24.32
C LYS A 115 -10.38 -5.69 -25.18
N ARG A 116 -9.91 -4.48 -24.85
CA ARG A 116 -10.17 -3.26 -25.63
C ARG A 116 -9.18 -3.05 -26.78
N GLY A 117 -8.30 -4.02 -27.07
CA GLY A 117 -7.34 -3.96 -28.18
C GLY A 117 -6.08 -3.14 -27.87
N ALA A 118 -5.76 -2.87 -26.60
CA ALA A 118 -4.52 -2.17 -26.26
C ALA A 118 -3.29 -2.99 -26.69
N SER A 119 -2.33 -2.33 -27.36
CA SER A 119 -1.08 -2.96 -27.77
C SER A 119 -0.21 -3.30 -26.55
N ARG A 120 0.62 -4.34 -26.70
CA ARG A 120 1.56 -4.74 -25.65
C ARG A 120 2.53 -3.62 -25.28
N THR A 121 3.01 -2.88 -26.26
CA THR A 121 3.89 -1.71 -26.07
C THR A 121 3.21 -0.65 -25.19
N MET A 122 1.94 -0.35 -25.44
CA MET A 122 1.17 0.60 -24.61
C MET A 122 1.04 0.12 -23.17
N LEU A 123 0.83 -1.17 -22.94
CA LEU A 123 0.74 -1.75 -21.58
C LEU A 123 2.08 -1.67 -20.85
N VAL A 124 3.19 -1.96 -21.53
CA VAL A 124 4.55 -1.82 -20.99
C VAL A 124 4.84 -0.37 -20.64
N GLN A 125 4.54 0.58 -21.52
CA GLN A 125 4.72 2.01 -21.22
C GLN A 125 3.92 2.47 -20.01
N ARG A 126 2.67 2.03 -19.86
CA ARG A 126 1.85 2.33 -18.68
C ARG A 126 2.41 1.70 -17.41
N LEU A 127 2.89 0.46 -17.50
CA LEU A 127 3.53 -0.24 -16.40
C LEU A 127 4.77 0.53 -15.92
N LEU A 128 5.67 0.86 -16.84
CA LEU A 128 6.89 1.62 -16.55
C LEU A 128 6.57 3.00 -15.97
N ARG A 129 5.69 3.76 -16.64
CA ARG A 129 5.31 5.10 -16.17
C ARG A 129 4.78 5.05 -14.74
N ARG A 130 3.87 4.13 -14.45
CA ARG A 130 3.29 3.99 -13.11
C ARG A 130 4.34 3.61 -12.07
N SER A 131 5.22 2.69 -12.39
CA SER A 131 6.30 2.28 -11.48
C SER A 131 7.27 3.42 -11.21
N VAL A 132 7.68 4.16 -12.24
CA VAL A 132 8.56 5.32 -12.09
C VAL A 132 7.92 6.41 -11.24
N VAL A 133 6.66 6.74 -11.51
CA VAL A 133 5.94 7.78 -10.74
C VAL A 133 5.80 7.36 -9.27
N LEU A 134 5.46 6.10 -8.97
CA LEU A 134 5.40 5.59 -7.61
C LEU A 134 6.75 5.65 -6.90
N PHE A 135 7.81 5.27 -7.60
CA PHE A 135 9.17 5.29 -7.04
C PHE A 135 9.61 6.72 -6.71
N ILE A 136 9.43 7.64 -7.65
CA ILE A 136 9.76 9.07 -7.45
C ILE A 136 8.90 9.67 -6.34
N LEU A 137 7.60 9.40 -6.32
CA LEU A 137 6.72 9.85 -5.24
C LEU A 137 7.20 9.36 -3.87
N GLY A 138 7.66 8.10 -3.79
CA GLY A 138 8.24 7.56 -2.57
C GLY A 138 9.51 8.31 -2.14
N LEU A 139 10.41 8.65 -3.07
CA LEU A 139 11.60 9.46 -2.76
C LEU A 139 11.22 10.87 -2.29
N VAL A 140 10.23 11.49 -2.95
CA VAL A 140 9.72 12.82 -2.56
C VAL A 140 9.17 12.78 -1.15
N LEU A 141 8.37 11.78 -0.79
CA LEU A 141 7.80 11.65 0.56
C LEU A 141 8.87 11.31 1.62
N ASN A 142 9.86 10.50 1.28
CA ASN A 142 10.96 10.20 2.20
C ASN A 142 11.83 11.43 2.51
N GLY A 143 11.93 12.38 1.56
CA GLY A 143 12.69 13.63 1.75
C GLY A 143 11.88 14.78 2.34
N PHE A 144 10.55 14.70 2.29
CA PHE A 144 9.69 15.79 2.75
C PHE A 144 9.71 15.93 4.28
N PRO A 145 9.80 17.18 4.82
CA PRO A 145 9.87 18.47 4.11
C PRO A 145 11.30 19.00 3.83
N ASP A 146 12.34 18.41 4.40
CA ASP A 146 13.68 19.04 4.49
C ASP A 146 14.66 18.69 3.36
N TYR A 147 14.41 17.62 2.60
CA TYR A 147 15.18 17.19 1.41
C TYR A 147 16.71 17.14 1.56
N HIS A 148 17.22 16.54 2.62
CA HIS A 148 18.66 16.31 2.80
C HIS A 148 19.16 15.15 1.93
N LEU A 149 19.63 15.43 0.71
CA LEU A 149 20.00 14.40 -0.28
C LEU A 149 21.09 13.45 0.22
N ARG A 150 21.98 13.89 1.12
CA ARG A 150 23.07 13.05 1.68
C ARG A 150 22.57 11.96 2.63
N THR A 151 21.40 12.16 3.24
CA THR A 151 20.79 11.24 4.19
C THR A 151 19.37 10.84 3.77
N LEU A 152 19.03 11.08 2.49
CA LEU A 152 17.72 10.72 1.94
C LEU A 152 17.57 9.19 1.93
N ARG A 153 16.56 8.67 2.64
CA ARG A 153 16.21 7.25 2.60
C ARG A 153 15.80 6.85 1.18
N ILE A 154 16.52 5.88 0.58
CA ILE A 154 16.22 5.39 -0.77
C ILE A 154 15.15 4.27 -0.74
N PRO A 155 15.26 3.22 0.11
CA PRO A 155 14.19 2.25 0.26
C PRO A 155 12.93 2.88 0.84
N GLY A 156 11.78 2.22 0.67
CA GLY A 156 10.51 2.69 1.23
C GLY A 156 9.32 1.94 0.69
N ILE A 157 8.16 2.22 1.27
CA ILE A 157 6.89 1.54 0.97
C ILE A 157 6.52 1.69 -0.51
N LEU A 158 6.51 2.92 -1.03
CA LEU A 158 6.12 3.18 -2.42
C LEU A 158 7.16 2.67 -3.42
N GLN A 159 8.45 2.72 -3.09
CA GLN A 159 9.53 2.17 -3.90
C GLN A 159 9.39 0.64 -4.00
N ARG A 160 9.13 -0.06 -2.89
CA ARG A 160 8.88 -1.50 -2.91
C ARG A 160 7.62 -1.84 -3.72
N ILE A 161 6.53 -1.10 -3.55
CA ILE A 161 5.31 -1.27 -4.36
C ILE A 161 5.65 -1.09 -5.84
N ALA A 162 6.42 -0.07 -6.20
CA ALA A 162 6.81 0.22 -7.58
C ALA A 162 7.60 -0.95 -8.20
N ILE A 163 8.58 -1.49 -7.48
CA ILE A 163 9.40 -2.61 -7.95
C ILE A 163 8.55 -3.89 -8.06
N CYS A 164 7.77 -4.23 -7.03
CA CYS A 164 6.89 -5.40 -7.05
C CYS A 164 5.85 -5.29 -8.18
N TYR A 165 5.27 -4.10 -8.40
CA TYR A 165 4.32 -3.83 -9.47
C TYR A 165 4.97 -3.99 -10.85
N LEU A 166 6.18 -3.42 -11.04
CA LEU A 166 6.93 -3.51 -12.28
C LEU A 166 7.26 -4.96 -12.64
N CYS A 167 7.92 -5.67 -11.72
CA CYS A 167 8.38 -7.03 -11.97
C CYS A 167 7.21 -8.01 -12.17
N SER A 168 6.19 -7.95 -11.30
CA SER A 168 5.03 -8.82 -11.41
C SER A 168 4.17 -8.48 -12.63
N GLY A 169 4.03 -7.19 -12.97
CA GLY A 169 3.32 -6.74 -14.18
C GLY A 169 4.05 -7.11 -15.47
N ALA A 170 5.37 -7.02 -15.50
CA ALA A 170 6.18 -7.46 -16.63
C ALA A 170 6.04 -8.98 -16.84
N LEU A 171 6.14 -9.77 -15.76
CA LEU A 171 5.93 -11.20 -15.81
C LEU A 171 4.53 -11.56 -16.30
N TYR A 172 3.50 -10.87 -15.82
CA TYR A 172 2.12 -11.02 -16.31
C TYR A 172 2.01 -10.80 -17.81
N LEU A 173 2.59 -9.71 -18.34
CA LEU A 173 2.58 -9.40 -19.76
C LEU A 173 3.38 -10.42 -20.59
N LEU A 174 4.51 -10.92 -20.06
CA LEU A 174 5.31 -11.96 -20.72
C LEU A 174 4.58 -13.29 -20.82
N ALA A 175 3.84 -13.64 -19.76
CA ALA A 175 3.10 -14.90 -19.68
C ALA A 175 1.76 -14.87 -20.42
N THR A 176 1.19 -13.68 -20.70
CA THR A 176 -0.11 -13.55 -21.37
C THR A 176 0.04 -13.83 -22.87
N SER A 177 -0.59 -14.90 -23.36
CA SER A 177 -0.74 -15.20 -24.77
C SER A 177 -2.11 -14.72 -25.27
N PRO A 178 -2.19 -14.04 -26.43
CA PRO A 178 -3.48 -13.63 -27.01
C PRO A 178 -4.44 -14.80 -27.28
N ARG A 179 -3.91 -16.01 -27.44
CA ARG A 179 -4.68 -17.23 -27.80
C ARG A 179 -5.26 -17.98 -26.58
N GLU A 180 -4.71 -17.83 -25.38
CA GLU A 180 -5.10 -18.62 -24.21
C GLU A 180 -6.33 -18.09 -23.43
N GLN A 181 -6.91 -16.98 -23.81
CA GLN A 181 -8.06 -16.37 -23.08
C GLN A 181 -9.39 -17.13 -23.23
N VAL A 182 -9.44 -18.23 -23.96
CA VAL A 182 -10.69 -18.91 -24.36
C VAL A 182 -10.87 -20.32 -23.75
N GLU A 183 -9.90 -20.90 -23.03
CA GLU A 183 -10.04 -22.26 -22.50
C GLU A 183 -10.86 -22.33 -21.22
N ASN A 184 -12.04 -22.91 -21.35
CA ASN A 184 -12.97 -23.24 -20.28
C ASN A 184 -12.38 -24.25 -19.27
N GLY A 185 -12.28 -23.85 -17.99
CA GLY A 185 -12.24 -24.77 -16.85
C GLY A 185 -10.87 -25.28 -16.39
N ARG A 186 -9.81 -25.14 -17.16
CA ARG A 186 -8.44 -25.46 -16.74
C ARG A 186 -7.75 -24.24 -16.15
N ILE A 187 -6.90 -24.46 -15.12
CA ILE A 187 -6.00 -23.43 -14.62
C ILE A 187 -5.06 -23.07 -15.78
N SER A 188 -5.11 -21.81 -16.25
CA SER A 188 -4.33 -21.39 -17.41
C SER A 188 -2.83 -21.57 -17.13
N ARG A 189 -2.04 -21.88 -18.16
CA ARG A 189 -0.57 -21.96 -18.07
C ARG A 189 0.02 -20.68 -17.44
N GLN A 190 -0.57 -19.54 -17.74
CA GLN A 190 -0.21 -18.25 -17.13
C GLN A 190 -0.31 -18.27 -15.60
N VAL A 191 -1.43 -18.76 -15.04
CA VAL A 191 -1.63 -18.83 -13.59
C VAL A 191 -0.64 -19.81 -12.94
N GLN A 192 -0.39 -20.95 -13.59
CA GLN A 192 0.60 -21.93 -13.12
C GLN A 192 2.00 -21.32 -13.07
N LEU A 193 2.39 -20.58 -14.13
CA LEU A 193 3.68 -19.90 -14.17
C LEU A 193 3.79 -18.84 -13.07
N MET A 194 2.74 -18.01 -12.87
CA MET A 194 2.73 -16.98 -11.80
C MET A 194 2.88 -17.63 -10.42
N ALA A 195 2.13 -18.70 -10.15
CA ALA A 195 2.21 -19.43 -8.90
C ALA A 195 3.59 -20.09 -8.73
N GLY A 196 4.11 -20.75 -9.77
CA GLY A 196 5.43 -21.37 -9.75
C GLY A 196 6.56 -20.37 -9.45
N VAL A 197 6.55 -19.20 -10.11
CA VAL A 197 7.52 -18.13 -9.84
C VAL A 197 7.34 -17.60 -8.41
N ALA A 198 6.11 -17.40 -7.95
CA ALA A 198 5.85 -16.90 -6.60
C ALA A 198 6.46 -17.81 -5.53
N PHE A 199 6.16 -19.10 -5.57
CA PHE A 199 6.74 -20.09 -4.64
C PHE A 199 8.24 -20.28 -4.84
N GLY A 200 8.74 -20.22 -6.09
CA GLY A 200 10.16 -20.23 -6.40
C GLY A 200 10.92 -19.09 -5.73
N LEU A 201 10.38 -17.88 -5.76
CA LEU A 201 10.95 -16.72 -5.06
C LEU A 201 11.03 -16.93 -3.54
N LEU A 202 10.01 -17.53 -2.92
CA LEU A 202 10.04 -17.86 -1.49
C LEU A 202 11.12 -18.91 -1.17
N ALA A 203 11.24 -19.93 -2.00
CA ALA A 203 12.23 -20.99 -1.82
C ALA A 203 13.66 -20.46 -1.99
N VAL A 204 13.89 -19.66 -3.04
CA VAL A 204 15.18 -18.99 -3.28
C VAL A 204 15.53 -18.07 -2.12
N TYR A 205 14.59 -17.25 -1.67
CA TYR A 205 14.84 -16.34 -0.54
C TYR A 205 15.14 -17.09 0.75
N TRP A 206 14.41 -18.16 1.05
CA TRP A 206 14.69 -19.05 2.17
C TRP A 206 16.10 -19.63 2.09
N ALA A 207 16.50 -20.15 0.93
CA ALA A 207 17.82 -20.70 0.69
C ALA A 207 18.92 -19.64 0.86
N LEU A 208 18.71 -18.43 0.34
CA LEU A 208 19.64 -17.31 0.52
C LEU A 208 19.84 -16.97 1.99
N LEU A 209 18.76 -16.88 2.78
CA LEU A 209 18.84 -16.59 4.22
C LEU A 209 19.59 -17.67 5.00
N LYS A 210 19.45 -18.94 4.62
CA LYS A 210 20.01 -20.05 5.39
C LYS A 210 21.41 -20.49 4.95
N LEU A 211 21.73 -20.35 3.65
CA LEU A 211 22.93 -20.95 3.06
C LEU A 211 24.02 -19.91 2.71
N VAL A 212 23.64 -18.68 2.41
CA VAL A 212 24.62 -17.67 2.01
C VAL A 212 25.29 -17.04 3.23
N PRO A 213 26.61 -17.18 3.38
CA PRO A 213 27.32 -16.60 4.52
C PRO A 213 27.45 -15.08 4.39
N VAL A 214 27.20 -14.37 5.49
CA VAL A 214 27.55 -12.94 5.60
C VAL A 214 29.02 -12.85 6.00
N PRO A 215 29.86 -12.09 5.28
CA PRO A 215 31.29 -11.95 5.58
C PRO A 215 31.56 -11.55 7.04
N GLY A 216 32.41 -12.33 7.72
CA GLY A 216 32.75 -12.14 9.13
C GLY A 216 31.70 -12.55 10.16
N ILE A 217 30.54 -13.09 9.71
CA ILE A 217 29.45 -13.49 10.60
C ILE A 217 29.07 -14.97 10.36
N GLY A 218 28.85 -15.36 9.10
CA GLY A 218 28.43 -16.70 8.70
C GLY A 218 27.01 -16.77 8.12
N PRO A 219 26.50 -17.98 7.81
CA PRO A 219 25.16 -18.15 7.23
C PRO A 219 24.08 -18.25 8.32
N GLY A 220 22.82 -18.06 7.92
CA GLY A 220 21.64 -18.36 8.76
C GLY A 220 21.29 -17.32 9.83
N HIS A 221 22.00 -16.23 9.92
CA HIS A 221 21.70 -15.14 10.84
C HIS A 221 20.46 -14.36 10.43
N LEU A 222 19.55 -14.14 11.40
CA LEU A 222 18.28 -13.45 11.19
C LEU A 222 18.13 -12.20 12.08
N ASP A 223 19.21 -11.75 12.71
CA ASP A 223 19.24 -10.58 13.57
C ASP A 223 19.34 -9.26 12.77
N THR A 224 19.21 -8.13 13.44
CA THR A 224 19.19 -6.78 12.86
C THR A 224 20.49 -6.38 12.14
N PHE A 225 21.61 -6.99 12.51
CA PHE A 225 22.93 -6.67 11.93
C PHE A 225 23.47 -7.78 11.05
N GLY A 226 23.38 -9.03 11.50
CA GLY A 226 24.00 -10.20 10.88
C GLY A 226 23.18 -10.81 9.76
N SER A 227 21.92 -10.43 9.58
CA SER A 227 21.09 -10.97 8.53
C SER A 227 21.58 -10.56 7.13
N LEU A 228 21.47 -11.48 6.16
CA LEU A 228 21.88 -11.23 4.77
C LEU A 228 21.18 -10.00 4.15
N PRO A 229 19.85 -9.76 4.33
CA PRO A 229 19.21 -8.54 3.86
C PRO A 229 19.87 -7.27 4.41
N ALA A 230 20.08 -7.20 5.72
CA ALA A 230 20.72 -6.06 6.36
C ALA A 230 22.14 -5.81 5.84
N TYR A 231 22.90 -6.86 5.61
CA TYR A 231 24.24 -6.75 5.01
C TYR A 231 24.20 -6.19 3.59
N ILE A 232 23.30 -6.71 2.74
CA ILE A 232 23.17 -6.25 1.34
C ILE A 232 22.71 -4.79 1.31
N ASP A 233 21.71 -4.41 2.13
CA ASP A 233 21.19 -3.05 2.14
C ASP A 233 22.27 -2.03 2.54
N ARG A 234 23.10 -2.34 3.53
CA ARG A 234 24.27 -1.50 3.90
C ARG A 234 25.30 -1.38 2.77
N ARG A 235 25.49 -2.45 1.98
CA ARG A 235 26.43 -2.44 0.86
C ARG A 235 25.93 -1.70 -0.36
N VAL A 236 24.61 -1.78 -0.62
CA VAL A 236 23.98 -1.17 -1.80
C VAL A 236 23.70 0.31 -1.58
N PHE A 237 23.14 0.66 -0.44
CA PHE A 237 22.66 2.02 -0.17
C PHE A 237 23.61 2.83 0.73
N GLY A 238 24.46 2.18 1.52
CA GLY A 238 25.15 2.84 2.63
C GLY A 238 24.20 3.05 3.83
N ILE A 239 24.77 3.34 5.00
CA ILE A 239 23.99 3.52 6.24
C ILE A 239 23.16 4.81 6.23
N ASP A 240 23.61 5.83 5.53
CA ASP A 240 22.97 7.16 5.48
C ASP A 240 21.67 7.17 4.67
N HIS A 241 21.48 6.17 3.81
CA HIS A 241 20.28 6.05 2.95
C HIS A 241 19.31 4.98 3.41
N LEU A 242 19.51 4.40 4.61
CA LEU A 242 18.61 3.42 5.22
C LEU A 242 17.61 4.10 6.15
N TRP A 243 16.64 3.33 6.61
CA TRP A 243 15.63 3.77 7.56
C TRP A 243 16.26 4.16 8.91
N ILE A 244 16.12 5.44 9.29
CA ILE A 244 16.76 6.01 10.48
C ILE A 244 16.44 5.24 11.80
N TRP A 245 15.29 4.60 11.86
CA TRP A 245 14.87 3.78 13.02
C TRP A 245 15.30 2.30 12.89
N GLY A 246 16.02 1.92 11.84
CA GLY A 246 16.60 0.58 11.65
C GLY A 246 17.83 0.35 12.54
N LEU A 247 17.69 0.60 13.84
CA LEU A 247 18.78 0.63 14.82
C LEU A 247 19.14 -0.74 15.34
N THR A 248 20.44 -0.98 15.49
CA THR A 248 21.00 -2.09 16.29
C THR A 248 21.76 -1.52 17.49
N PRO A 249 21.50 -1.99 18.71
CA PRO A 249 22.22 -1.50 19.90
C PRO A 249 23.75 -1.54 19.70
N GLY A 250 24.41 -0.42 19.98
CA GLY A 250 25.87 -0.27 19.85
C GLY A 250 26.42 -0.19 18.42
N LYS A 251 25.56 -0.23 17.37
CA LYS A 251 26.00 -0.20 15.95
C LYS A 251 25.31 0.88 15.11
N GLY A 252 24.30 1.57 15.66
CA GLY A 252 23.52 2.56 14.93
C GLY A 252 22.57 1.96 13.90
N VAL A 253 22.37 2.65 12.76
CA VAL A 253 21.49 2.20 11.66
C VAL A 253 22.15 1.02 10.94
N THR A 254 21.41 -0.10 10.80
CA THR A 254 21.97 -1.33 10.25
C THR A 254 21.11 -2.02 9.21
N TYR A 255 19.79 -1.77 9.20
CA TYR A 255 18.86 -2.43 8.28
C TYR A 255 17.75 -1.50 7.82
N ASP A 256 17.10 -1.88 6.72
CA ASP A 256 15.88 -1.25 6.23
C ASP A 256 14.78 -2.33 6.01
N PRO A 257 13.56 -2.16 6.56
CA PRO A 257 12.47 -3.13 6.36
C PRO A 257 12.06 -3.28 4.89
N GLU A 258 12.29 -2.26 4.07
CA GLU A 258 11.97 -2.20 2.65
C GLU A 258 13.19 -2.38 1.74
N GLY A 259 14.24 -3.10 2.21
CA GLY A 259 15.48 -3.34 1.49
C GLY A 259 15.35 -4.17 0.21
N VAL A 260 16.47 -4.29 -0.50
CA VAL A 260 16.53 -4.92 -1.83
C VAL A 260 16.15 -6.40 -1.77
N LEU A 261 16.88 -7.17 -0.94
CA LEU A 261 16.74 -8.62 -0.94
C LEU A 261 15.36 -9.06 -0.44
N SER A 262 14.82 -8.38 0.59
CA SER A 262 13.48 -8.64 1.13
C SER A 262 12.33 -8.28 0.17
N THR A 263 12.63 -7.66 -0.97
CA THR A 263 11.67 -7.43 -2.05
C THR A 263 11.31 -8.73 -2.79
N LEU A 264 12.19 -9.75 -2.82
CA LEU A 264 11.90 -11.05 -3.43
C LEU A 264 10.66 -11.72 -2.81
N PRO A 265 10.61 -11.96 -1.48
CA PRO A 265 9.41 -12.54 -0.87
C PRO A 265 8.23 -11.56 -0.86
N ALA A 266 8.43 -10.25 -0.91
CA ALA A 266 7.33 -9.28 -1.05
C ALA A 266 6.62 -9.40 -2.40
N MET A 267 7.34 -9.75 -3.49
CA MET A 267 6.75 -10.04 -4.80
C MET A 267 5.78 -11.21 -4.77
N PHE A 268 5.95 -12.18 -3.84
CA PHE A 268 5.00 -13.27 -3.65
C PHE A 268 3.58 -12.74 -3.43
N SER A 269 3.40 -11.75 -2.55
CA SER A 269 2.09 -11.16 -2.26
C SER A 269 1.46 -10.53 -3.52
N THR A 270 2.26 -9.86 -4.36
CA THR A 270 1.77 -9.25 -5.60
C THR A 270 1.40 -10.31 -6.64
N LEU A 271 2.21 -11.36 -6.80
CA LEU A 271 1.92 -12.47 -7.70
C LEU A 271 0.70 -13.27 -7.24
N ALA A 272 0.54 -13.52 -5.95
CA ALA A 272 -0.66 -14.13 -5.38
C ALA A 272 -1.90 -13.27 -5.65
N GLY A 273 -1.77 -11.94 -5.60
CA GLY A 273 -2.82 -11.02 -6.00
C GLY A 273 -3.21 -11.15 -7.48
N ILE A 274 -2.23 -11.33 -8.38
CA ILE A 274 -2.50 -11.59 -9.81
C ILE A 274 -3.26 -12.91 -9.97
N VAL A 275 -2.80 -13.99 -9.33
CA VAL A 275 -3.46 -15.30 -9.36
C VAL A 275 -4.90 -15.22 -8.84
N ALA A 276 -5.11 -14.54 -7.72
CA ALA A 276 -6.45 -14.30 -7.18
C ALA A 276 -7.31 -13.46 -8.15
N GLY A 277 -6.74 -12.48 -8.83
CA GLY A 277 -7.43 -11.70 -9.84
C GLY A 277 -7.88 -12.53 -11.05
N GLU A 278 -7.03 -13.43 -11.54
CA GLU A 278 -7.38 -14.37 -12.62
C GLU A 278 -8.49 -15.34 -12.17
N TRP A 279 -8.42 -15.85 -10.93
CA TRP A 279 -9.48 -16.64 -10.33
C TRP A 279 -10.81 -15.89 -10.28
N MET A 280 -10.79 -14.64 -9.85
CA MET A 280 -11.98 -13.78 -9.78
C MET A 280 -12.58 -13.46 -11.15
N ARG A 281 -11.76 -13.41 -12.19
CA ARG A 281 -12.18 -13.17 -13.59
C ARG A 281 -12.70 -14.41 -14.30
N SER A 282 -12.50 -15.61 -13.72
CA SER A 282 -12.99 -16.86 -14.31
C SER A 282 -14.52 -16.85 -14.45
N SER A 283 -15.07 -17.77 -15.26
CA SER A 283 -16.53 -17.94 -15.44
C SER A 283 -17.22 -18.67 -14.29
N ARG A 284 -16.51 -19.03 -13.22
CA ARG A 284 -17.05 -19.79 -12.08
C ARG A 284 -18.13 -19.01 -11.31
N PRO A 285 -19.09 -19.72 -10.68
CA PRO A 285 -20.09 -19.09 -9.81
C PRO A 285 -19.45 -18.28 -8.67
N ALA A 286 -20.11 -17.19 -8.26
CA ALA A 286 -19.59 -16.27 -7.25
C ALA A 286 -19.27 -16.98 -5.91
N ARG A 287 -20.11 -17.93 -5.48
CA ARG A 287 -19.87 -18.73 -4.27
C ARG A 287 -18.61 -19.57 -4.37
N ILE A 288 -18.34 -20.18 -5.53
CA ILE A 288 -17.12 -20.99 -5.77
C ILE A 288 -15.88 -20.09 -5.76
N LYS A 289 -15.98 -18.87 -6.29
CA LYS A 289 -14.87 -17.88 -6.22
C LYS A 289 -14.55 -17.53 -4.78
N ALA A 290 -15.57 -17.22 -3.94
CA ALA A 290 -15.39 -16.91 -2.53
C ALA A 290 -14.77 -18.09 -1.76
N LEU A 291 -15.29 -19.30 -1.96
CA LEU A 291 -14.78 -20.51 -1.31
C LEU A 291 -13.33 -20.81 -1.74
N GLY A 292 -13.00 -20.70 -3.03
CA GLY A 292 -11.64 -20.93 -3.53
C GLY A 292 -10.63 -19.95 -2.93
N LEU A 293 -11.00 -18.66 -2.79
CA LEU A 293 -10.18 -17.67 -2.09
C LEU A 293 -10.03 -18.03 -0.61
N ALA A 294 -11.11 -18.40 0.07
CA ALA A 294 -11.07 -18.77 1.49
C ALA A 294 -10.15 -19.99 1.72
N VAL A 295 -10.28 -21.05 0.90
CA VAL A 295 -9.43 -22.24 0.98
C VAL A 295 -7.96 -21.87 0.70
N ALA A 296 -7.68 -21.13 -0.37
CA ALA A 296 -6.33 -20.70 -0.70
C ALA A 296 -5.73 -19.83 0.42
N GLY A 297 -6.49 -18.88 0.96
CA GLY A 297 -6.05 -18.03 2.06
C GLY A 297 -5.76 -18.83 3.33
N CYS A 298 -6.63 -19.76 3.72
CA CYS A 298 -6.39 -20.66 4.85
C CYS A 298 -5.11 -21.51 4.64
N THR A 299 -4.96 -22.11 3.46
CA THR A 299 -3.79 -22.94 3.13
C THR A 299 -2.50 -22.12 3.25
N LEU A 300 -2.44 -20.93 2.67
CA LEU A 300 -1.26 -20.06 2.76
C LEU A 300 -0.97 -19.63 4.20
N ALA A 301 -1.99 -19.20 4.95
CA ALA A 301 -1.80 -18.74 6.33
C ALA A 301 -1.33 -19.89 7.24
N LEU A 302 -1.96 -21.07 7.14
CA LEU A 302 -1.57 -22.25 7.88
C LEU A 302 -0.17 -22.73 7.50
N SER A 303 0.19 -22.72 6.21
CA SER A 303 1.55 -23.06 5.77
C SER A 303 2.60 -22.12 6.38
N GLY A 304 2.31 -20.80 6.43
CA GLY A 304 3.19 -19.82 7.08
C GLY A 304 3.39 -20.10 8.56
N LEU A 305 2.31 -20.46 9.27
CA LEU A 305 2.38 -20.83 10.70
C LEU A 305 3.10 -22.16 10.94
N LEU A 306 2.78 -23.19 10.17
CA LEU A 306 3.38 -24.51 10.31
C LEU A 306 4.88 -24.54 9.98
N LEU A 307 5.32 -23.67 9.07
CA LEU A 307 6.74 -23.54 8.72
C LEU A 307 7.50 -22.56 9.63
N SER A 308 6.81 -21.82 10.52
CA SER A 308 7.43 -20.82 11.38
C SER A 308 8.47 -21.37 12.38
N PRO A 309 8.41 -22.62 12.86
CA PRO A 309 9.50 -23.20 13.66
C PRO A 309 10.82 -23.32 12.89
N PHE A 310 10.79 -23.53 11.57
CA PHE A 310 11.98 -23.67 10.71
C PHE A 310 12.53 -22.32 10.23
N LEU A 311 11.67 -21.34 10.01
CA LEU A 311 12.00 -19.97 9.68
C LEU A 311 11.02 -19.03 10.41
N PRO A 312 11.45 -18.35 11.47
CA PRO A 312 10.57 -17.50 12.27
C PRO A 312 9.87 -16.42 11.42
N LEU A 313 8.64 -16.09 11.82
CA LEU A 313 7.91 -14.97 11.24
C LEU A 313 8.66 -13.67 11.52
N ASN A 314 8.99 -12.92 10.48
CA ASN A 314 9.64 -11.62 10.64
C ASN A 314 9.29 -10.69 9.47
N LYS A 315 8.59 -9.59 9.79
CA LYS A 315 8.24 -8.56 8.81
C LYS A 315 9.45 -7.74 8.38
N ARG A 316 10.38 -7.44 9.31
CA ARG A 316 11.50 -6.51 9.06
C ARG A 316 12.45 -7.01 7.97
N ILE A 317 12.68 -8.32 7.93
CA ILE A 317 13.43 -8.98 6.84
C ILE A 317 12.52 -9.75 5.88
N TRP A 318 11.19 -9.67 6.06
CA TRP A 318 10.16 -10.28 5.21
C TRP A 318 10.38 -11.76 4.94
N THR A 319 10.49 -12.58 6.00
CA THR A 319 10.74 -14.03 5.85
C THR A 319 9.68 -14.72 4.98
N SER A 320 10.04 -15.82 4.33
CA SER A 320 9.13 -16.56 3.44
C SER A 320 7.87 -17.04 4.20
N THR A 321 8.01 -17.41 5.46
CA THR A 321 6.89 -17.77 6.34
C THR A 321 5.98 -16.61 6.65
N PHE A 322 6.55 -15.42 6.88
CA PHE A 322 5.78 -14.19 7.03
C PHE A 322 5.05 -13.82 5.73
N ALA A 323 5.69 -13.97 4.57
CA ALA A 323 5.04 -13.73 3.27
C ALA A 323 3.84 -14.66 3.05
N LEU A 324 3.97 -15.95 3.41
CA LEU A 324 2.87 -16.93 3.33
C LEU A 324 1.72 -16.55 4.27
N LEU A 325 2.00 -16.31 5.55
CA LEU A 325 1.01 -15.97 6.55
C LEU A 325 0.26 -14.68 6.15
N SER A 326 1.02 -13.61 5.90
CA SER A 326 0.44 -12.29 5.65
C SER A 326 -0.36 -12.23 4.35
N THR A 327 0.11 -12.91 3.30
CA THR A 327 -0.64 -13.04 2.05
C THR A 327 -1.89 -13.89 2.25
N GLY A 328 -1.80 -15.01 2.98
CA GLY A 328 -2.94 -15.86 3.30
C GLY A 328 -4.04 -15.09 4.03
N VAL A 329 -3.69 -14.33 5.06
CA VAL A 329 -4.63 -13.44 5.77
C VAL A 329 -5.22 -12.38 4.84
N SER A 330 -4.40 -11.77 3.96
CA SER A 330 -4.88 -10.78 2.99
C SER A 330 -5.92 -11.36 2.03
N VAL A 331 -5.70 -12.61 1.55
CA VAL A 331 -6.64 -13.34 0.71
C VAL A 331 -7.95 -13.63 1.47
N LEU A 332 -7.86 -14.04 2.74
CA LEU A 332 -9.02 -14.30 3.59
C LEU A 332 -9.87 -13.05 3.83
N VAL A 333 -9.22 -11.93 4.17
CA VAL A 333 -9.92 -10.65 4.35
C VAL A 333 -10.58 -10.22 3.04
N PHE A 334 -9.90 -10.34 1.90
CA PHE A 334 -10.50 -10.04 0.60
C PHE A 334 -11.68 -10.99 0.29
N ALA A 335 -11.58 -12.28 0.57
CA ALA A 335 -12.66 -13.25 0.40
C ALA A 335 -13.89 -12.89 1.24
N ALA A 336 -13.67 -12.48 2.50
CA ALA A 336 -14.75 -12.02 3.39
C ALA A 336 -15.41 -10.74 2.88
N VAL A 337 -14.60 -9.73 2.46
CA VAL A 337 -15.12 -8.50 1.87
C VAL A 337 -15.92 -8.80 0.58
N TYR A 338 -15.41 -9.69 -0.27
CA TYR A 338 -16.12 -10.10 -1.48
C TYR A 338 -17.46 -10.80 -1.14
N ALA A 339 -17.46 -11.71 -0.17
CA ALA A 339 -18.68 -12.40 0.26
C ALA A 339 -19.72 -11.42 0.82
N VAL A 340 -19.31 -10.46 1.64
CA VAL A 340 -20.20 -9.48 2.25
C VAL A 340 -20.67 -8.43 1.24
N VAL A 341 -19.77 -7.90 0.42
CA VAL A 341 -20.06 -6.75 -0.46
C VAL A 341 -20.71 -7.18 -1.77
N ASP A 342 -20.12 -8.15 -2.48
CA ASP A 342 -20.56 -8.50 -3.83
C ASP A 342 -21.46 -9.74 -3.86
N LEU A 343 -21.26 -10.73 -2.96
CA LEU A 343 -22.08 -11.94 -2.93
C LEU A 343 -23.39 -11.73 -2.16
N SER A 344 -23.37 -11.13 -0.94
CA SER A 344 -24.59 -10.84 -0.17
C SER A 344 -25.25 -9.50 -0.53
N GLY A 345 -24.56 -8.65 -1.32
CA GLY A 345 -25.10 -7.35 -1.75
C GLY A 345 -25.13 -6.28 -0.65
N PHE A 346 -24.44 -6.47 0.48
CA PHE A 346 -24.40 -5.48 1.54
C PHE A 346 -23.69 -4.20 1.10
N ARG A 347 -24.39 -3.07 1.13
CA ARG A 347 -23.89 -1.77 0.62
C ARG A 347 -23.86 -0.67 1.68
N ARG A 348 -24.46 -0.91 2.86
CA ARG A 348 -24.58 0.10 3.93
C ARG A 348 -23.23 0.34 4.60
N GLY A 349 -22.93 1.60 4.96
CA GLY A 349 -21.72 1.97 5.70
C GLY A 349 -20.40 1.85 4.92
N LEU A 350 -20.41 1.49 3.62
CA LEU A 350 -19.19 1.30 2.83
C LEU A 350 -18.59 2.60 2.25
N LEU A 351 -19.27 3.74 2.45
CA LEU A 351 -18.85 5.03 1.88
C LEU A 351 -17.44 5.44 2.30
N PRO A 352 -17.06 5.40 3.59
CA PRO A 352 -15.70 5.75 4.01
C PRO A 352 -14.61 4.93 3.31
N ALA A 353 -14.80 3.60 3.26
CA ALA A 353 -13.88 2.72 2.57
C ALA A 353 -13.81 2.99 1.06
N LYS A 354 -14.94 3.28 0.40
CA LYS A 354 -14.94 3.65 -1.02
C LYS A 354 -14.22 4.97 -1.29
N VAL A 355 -14.39 5.98 -0.44
CA VAL A 355 -13.71 7.28 -0.57
C VAL A 355 -12.19 7.08 -0.54
N LEU A 356 -11.67 6.39 0.46
CA LEU A 356 -10.24 6.09 0.56
C LEU A 356 -9.76 5.16 -0.55
N GLY A 357 -10.53 4.12 -0.86
CA GLY A 357 -10.14 3.08 -1.82
C GLY A 357 -10.08 3.55 -3.26
N THR A 358 -10.87 4.54 -3.64
CA THR A 358 -10.86 5.11 -5.01
C THR A 358 -9.62 5.97 -5.27
N ASN A 359 -9.06 6.61 -4.23
CA ASN A 359 -7.89 7.48 -4.28
C ASN A 359 -6.79 7.02 -3.30
N ALA A 360 -6.51 5.72 -3.24
CA ALA A 360 -5.66 5.10 -2.22
C ALA A 360 -4.24 5.70 -2.11
N ILE A 361 -3.59 5.96 -3.25
CA ILE A 361 -2.24 6.55 -3.27
C ILE A 361 -2.28 7.99 -2.78
N LEU A 362 -3.30 8.75 -3.18
CA LEU A 362 -3.50 10.13 -2.72
C LEU A 362 -3.80 10.17 -1.21
N ALA A 363 -4.61 9.23 -0.69
CA ALA A 363 -4.88 9.11 0.74
C ALA A 363 -3.59 8.87 1.54
N PHE A 364 -2.75 7.94 1.09
CA PHE A 364 -1.45 7.68 1.70
C PHE A 364 -0.54 8.92 1.65
N THR A 365 -0.41 9.54 0.48
CA THR A 365 0.41 10.75 0.30
C THR A 365 -0.06 11.89 1.19
N LEU A 366 -1.37 12.11 1.24
CA LEU A 366 -1.99 13.17 2.04
C LEU A 366 -1.76 12.95 3.54
N SER A 367 -1.97 11.71 4.02
CA SER A 367 -1.69 11.36 5.42
C SER A 367 -0.23 11.64 5.77
N THR A 368 0.71 11.14 4.96
CA THR A 368 2.16 11.36 5.19
C THR A 368 2.51 12.85 5.21
N ILE A 369 1.95 13.66 4.31
CA ILE A 369 2.20 15.11 4.27
C ILE A 369 1.62 15.79 5.51
N ILE A 370 0.38 15.47 5.89
CA ILE A 370 -0.27 16.05 7.07
C ILE A 370 0.56 15.77 8.32
N THR A 371 0.94 14.52 8.55
CA THR A 371 1.71 14.13 9.74
C THR A 371 3.08 14.80 9.76
N SER A 372 3.80 14.79 8.63
CA SER A 372 5.11 15.47 8.54
C SER A 372 5.02 16.98 8.82
N LEU A 373 3.94 17.64 8.39
CA LEU A 373 3.71 19.06 8.69
C LEU A 373 3.36 19.30 10.16
N LEU A 374 2.53 18.42 10.75
CA LEU A 374 2.17 18.52 12.17
C LEU A 374 3.40 18.31 13.06
N ASP A 375 4.34 17.46 12.68
CA ASP A 375 5.58 17.25 13.42
C ASP A 375 6.59 18.40 13.24
N ARG A 376 6.45 19.20 12.17
CA ARG A 376 7.36 20.32 11.89
C ARG A 376 6.94 21.62 12.56
N ILE A 377 5.64 21.84 12.69
CA ILE A 377 5.12 23.07 13.33
C ILE A 377 5.21 22.91 14.83
N HIS A 378 5.79 23.91 15.51
CA HIS A 378 5.95 23.92 16.96
C HIS A 378 5.06 24.99 17.61
N LEU A 379 4.34 24.58 18.64
CA LEU A 379 3.52 25.44 19.50
C LEU A 379 3.91 25.23 20.97
N GLN A 380 4.25 26.30 21.67
CA GLN A 380 4.59 26.26 23.09
C GLN A 380 5.69 25.23 23.44
N GLY A 381 6.67 25.04 22.54
CA GLY A 381 7.77 24.08 22.72
C GLY A 381 7.45 22.61 22.40
N LEU A 382 6.22 22.31 21.98
CA LEU A 382 5.78 20.99 21.52
C LEU A 382 5.58 21.00 20.01
N THR A 383 5.67 19.84 19.35
CA THR A 383 5.19 19.73 17.98
C THR A 383 3.68 19.94 17.93
N MET A 384 3.13 20.42 16.80
CA MET A 384 1.68 20.59 16.64
C MET A 384 0.95 19.26 16.88
N HIS A 385 1.53 18.14 16.44
CA HIS A 385 1.06 16.78 16.72
C HIS A 385 0.91 16.55 18.23
N GLU A 386 2.00 16.74 19.00
CA GLU A 386 1.97 16.57 20.47
C GLU A 386 1.02 17.55 21.15
N TRP A 387 0.99 18.80 20.69
CA TRP A 387 0.12 19.83 21.25
C TRP A 387 -1.36 19.45 21.06
N ILE A 388 -1.77 19.04 19.85
CA ILE A 388 -3.13 18.58 19.57
C ILE A 388 -3.44 17.33 20.41
N TYR A 389 -2.55 16.35 20.42
CA TYR A 389 -2.74 15.12 21.18
C TYR A 389 -2.95 15.39 22.67
N ARG A 390 -2.08 16.19 23.30
CA ARG A 390 -2.14 16.47 24.73
C ARG A 390 -3.38 17.27 25.12
N ASN A 391 -3.74 18.30 24.35
CA ASN A 391 -4.81 19.22 24.74
C ASN A 391 -6.21 18.71 24.40
N PHE A 392 -6.38 17.97 23.29
CA PHE A 392 -7.71 17.55 22.82
C PHE A 392 -8.03 16.08 23.10
N PHE A 393 -7.05 15.24 23.40
CA PHE A 393 -7.28 13.81 23.60
C PHE A 393 -6.78 13.33 24.98
N ALA A 394 -5.52 13.54 25.32
CA ALA A 394 -4.94 13.06 26.55
C ALA A 394 -5.43 13.83 27.79
N SER A 395 -6.05 15.00 27.61
CA SER A 395 -6.62 15.80 28.70
C SER A 395 -7.84 15.18 29.36
N TRP A 396 -8.57 14.29 28.66
CA TRP A 396 -9.84 13.71 29.14
C TRP A 396 -9.97 12.21 28.89
N LEU A 397 -9.15 11.60 28.03
CA LEU A 397 -9.15 10.16 27.77
C LEU A 397 -7.96 9.47 28.43
N PRO A 398 -8.12 8.20 28.87
CA PRO A 398 -6.98 7.37 29.28
C PRO A 398 -5.96 7.19 28.15
N ALA A 399 -4.71 6.86 28.49
CA ALA A 399 -3.57 6.88 27.56
C ALA A 399 -3.76 6.06 26.26
N TYR A 400 -4.22 4.81 26.33
CA TYR A 400 -4.45 3.99 25.14
C TYR A 400 -5.64 4.47 24.28
N PRO A 401 -6.84 4.74 24.84
CA PRO A 401 -7.95 5.30 24.11
C PRO A 401 -7.64 6.66 23.48
N SER A 402 -6.88 7.54 24.13
CA SER A 402 -6.54 8.86 23.60
C SER A 402 -5.67 8.75 22.34
N SER A 403 -4.68 7.86 22.36
CA SER A 403 -3.80 7.61 21.20
C SER A 403 -4.58 7.04 20.02
N LEU A 404 -5.49 6.08 20.27
CA LEU A 404 -6.36 5.52 19.24
C LEU A 404 -7.36 6.55 18.70
N ALA A 405 -7.98 7.36 19.57
CA ALA A 405 -8.93 8.39 19.15
C ALA A 405 -8.28 9.42 18.21
N TYR A 406 -7.04 9.84 18.51
CA TYR A 406 -6.26 10.70 17.62
C TYR A 406 -6.08 10.05 16.24
N ALA A 407 -5.62 8.79 16.19
CA ALA A 407 -5.44 8.06 14.93
C ALA A 407 -6.73 7.95 14.12
N ILE A 408 -7.86 7.69 14.78
CA ILE A 408 -9.19 7.68 14.14
C ILE A 408 -9.52 9.04 13.54
N VAL A 409 -9.25 10.13 14.24
CA VAL A 409 -9.49 11.49 13.74
C VAL A 409 -8.65 11.78 12.49
N ILE A 410 -7.39 11.33 12.43
CA ILE A 410 -6.57 11.46 11.22
C ILE A 410 -7.17 10.67 10.05
N VAL A 411 -7.68 9.46 10.29
CA VAL A 411 -8.41 8.70 9.25
C VAL A 411 -9.66 9.46 8.77
N LEU A 412 -10.46 9.99 9.69
CA LEU A 412 -11.66 10.75 9.36
C LEU A 412 -11.34 12.04 8.61
N LEU A 413 -10.26 12.73 8.98
CA LEU A 413 -9.77 13.91 8.27
C LEU A 413 -9.41 13.57 6.82
N ASN A 414 -8.69 12.46 6.60
CA ASN A 414 -8.37 12.00 5.25
C ASN A 414 -9.64 11.69 4.43
N ILE A 415 -10.64 11.04 5.03
CA ILE A 415 -11.93 10.77 4.38
C ILE A 415 -12.61 12.10 4.01
N LEU A 416 -12.66 13.05 4.93
CA LEU A 416 -13.29 14.36 4.72
C LEU A 416 -12.62 15.12 3.56
N LEU A 417 -11.29 15.16 3.52
CA LEU A 417 -10.52 15.85 2.49
C LEU A 417 -10.66 15.19 1.11
N LEU A 418 -10.83 13.86 1.07
CA LEU A 418 -10.97 13.13 -0.19
C LEU A 418 -12.43 13.01 -0.65
N TYR A 419 -13.40 13.27 0.22
CA TYR A 419 -14.82 13.16 -0.11
C TYR A 419 -15.29 14.04 -1.29
N PRO A 420 -14.86 15.32 -1.42
CA PRO A 420 -15.21 16.14 -2.58
C PRO A 420 -14.69 15.56 -3.90
N LEU A 421 -13.48 14.96 -3.90
CA LEU A 421 -12.93 14.30 -5.08
C LEU A 421 -13.76 13.07 -5.47
N TYR A 422 -14.18 12.31 -4.45
CA TYR A 422 -15.07 11.16 -4.66
C TYR A 422 -16.42 11.58 -5.25
N GLN A 423 -17.05 12.63 -4.74
CA GLN A 423 -18.33 13.16 -5.24
C GLN A 423 -18.21 13.62 -6.69
N LYS A 424 -17.13 14.34 -7.02
CA LYS A 424 -16.84 14.81 -8.39
C LYS A 424 -16.33 13.71 -9.31
N ARG A 425 -16.21 12.45 -8.83
CA ARG A 425 -15.66 11.30 -9.56
C ARG A 425 -14.23 11.54 -10.09
N LEU A 426 -13.47 12.38 -9.40
CA LEU A 426 -12.07 12.63 -9.72
C LEU A 426 -11.19 11.56 -9.06
N PHE A 427 -10.61 10.68 -9.87
CA PHE A 427 -9.75 9.60 -9.41
C PHE A 427 -8.33 9.84 -9.89
N VAL A 428 -7.45 10.19 -8.93
CA VAL A 428 -6.02 10.35 -9.22
C VAL A 428 -5.41 8.97 -9.47
N ARG A 429 -5.11 8.70 -10.72
CA ARG A 429 -4.44 7.45 -11.15
C ARG A 429 -2.99 7.76 -11.45
N VAL A 430 -2.14 7.16 -10.66
CA VAL A 430 -0.69 7.15 -10.89
C VAL A 430 -0.33 6.01 -11.83
#